data_56c0e32f1a5cdb5a531c932ffcce577a
#
_entry.id   56c0e32f1a5cdb5a531c932ffcce577a
#
_cell.length_a   1.000
_cell.length_b   1.000
_cell.length_c   1.000
_cell.angle_alpha   90.00
_cell.angle_beta   90.00
_cell.angle_gamma   90.00
#
_symmetry.space_group_name_H-M   'P 1'
#
loop_
_entity.id
_entity.type
_entity.pdbx_description
1 polymer ?
#
loop_
_entity_poly.entity_id
_entity_poly.type
_entity_poly.pdbx_seq_one_letter_code
_entity_poly.pdbx_strand_id
1 'polypeptide(L)'
;MDERRADLLRGTLDLLVLKALSLEPLHGVGVSRRITQITRGAFRVSFGSLFPSLHRMEEKGWVEAEWRSSDNNRRSKYYKLTSAGRTQLKAEARQWNQVVKIMTAAVRSM
;
A
#
# COMPACT_ATOMS: atom_id res chain seq x y z
N MET A 1 -4.40 -15.74 2.90
CA MET A 1 -4.49 -14.87 4.09
C MET A 1 -5.86 -15.06 4.70
N ASP A 2 -5.95 -15.33 5.99
CA ASP A 2 -7.25 -15.53 6.61
C ASP A 2 -7.96 -14.20 6.84
N GLU A 3 -9.28 -14.25 7.05
CA GLU A 3 -10.12 -13.07 7.17
C GLU A 3 -9.75 -12.18 8.35
N ARG A 4 -9.34 -12.77 9.48
CA ARG A 4 -8.93 -12.00 10.65
C ARG A 4 -7.70 -11.16 10.38
N ARG A 5 -6.74 -11.75 9.67
CA ARG A 5 -5.53 -11.05 9.29
C ARG A 5 -5.84 -9.92 8.31
N ALA A 6 -6.74 -10.18 7.36
CA ALA A 6 -7.19 -9.15 6.43
C ALA A 6 -7.85 -7.99 7.17
N ASP A 7 -8.72 -8.28 8.14
CA ASP A 7 -9.39 -7.25 8.93
C ASP A 7 -8.41 -6.43 9.77
N LEU A 8 -7.46 -7.09 10.43
CA LEU A 8 -6.44 -6.41 11.22
C LEU A 8 -5.59 -5.49 10.36
N LEU A 9 -5.31 -5.90 9.14
CA LEU A 9 -4.44 -5.16 8.24
C LEU A 9 -5.18 -4.18 7.33
N ARG A 10 -6.52 -4.19 7.36
CA ARG A 10 -7.30 -3.31 6.48
C ARG A 10 -6.88 -1.84 6.61
N GLY A 11 -6.74 -1.37 7.83
CA GLY A 11 -6.33 0.00 8.10
C GLY A 11 -4.89 0.31 7.73
N THR A 12 -4.06 -0.73 7.57
CA THR A 12 -2.64 -0.58 7.25
C THR A 12 -2.29 -0.92 5.80
N LEU A 13 -3.20 -1.60 5.09
CA LEU A 13 -2.96 -1.95 3.69
C LEU A 13 -2.72 -0.71 2.84
N ASP A 14 -3.54 0.32 3.04
CA ASP A 14 -3.40 1.57 2.29
C ASP A 14 -2.03 2.20 2.51
N LEU A 15 -1.52 2.18 3.75
CA LEU A 15 -0.18 2.66 4.05
C LEU A 15 0.88 1.88 3.28
N LEU A 16 0.74 0.55 3.23
CA LEU A 16 1.68 -0.30 2.50
C LEU A 16 1.65 -0.02 0.99
N VAL A 17 0.46 0.19 0.42
CA VAL A 17 0.33 0.51 -1.00
C VAL A 17 0.95 1.87 -1.31
N LEU A 18 0.65 2.88 -0.50
CA LEU A 18 1.24 4.21 -0.67
C LEU A 18 2.76 4.14 -0.57
N LYS A 19 3.28 3.39 0.40
CA LYS A 19 4.72 3.23 0.57
C LYS A 19 5.34 2.50 -0.62
N ALA A 20 4.69 1.47 -1.12
CA ALA A 20 5.17 0.72 -2.28
C ALA A 20 5.33 1.62 -3.50
N LEU A 21 4.43 2.60 -3.66
CA LEU A 21 4.44 3.51 -4.80
C LEU A 21 5.30 4.76 -4.58
N SER A 22 5.97 4.88 -3.42
CA SER A 22 6.68 6.11 -3.07
C SER A 22 7.93 6.36 -3.91
N LEU A 23 8.52 5.31 -4.46
CA LEU A 23 9.78 5.45 -5.21
C LEU A 23 9.56 5.55 -6.71
N GLU A 24 8.57 4.84 -7.25
CA GLU A 24 8.35 4.79 -8.69
C GLU A 24 6.94 4.31 -9.01
N PRO A 25 6.45 4.63 -10.21
CA PRO A 25 5.19 4.06 -10.67
C PRO A 25 5.30 2.54 -10.83
N LEU A 26 4.25 1.81 -10.49
CA LEU A 26 4.21 0.35 -10.59
C LEU A 26 2.84 -0.10 -11.09
N HIS A 27 2.81 -1.18 -11.86
CA HIS A 27 1.56 -1.89 -12.15
C HIS A 27 1.17 -2.76 -10.95
N GLY A 28 -0.04 -3.34 -10.97
CA GLY A 28 -0.57 -4.07 -9.82
C GLY A 28 0.35 -5.19 -9.31
N VAL A 29 0.90 -6.00 -10.22
CA VAL A 29 1.84 -7.06 -9.85
C VAL A 29 3.09 -6.47 -9.17
N GLY A 30 3.58 -5.35 -9.70
CA GLY A 30 4.74 -4.65 -9.13
C GLY A 30 4.46 -4.13 -7.73
N VAL A 31 3.26 -3.60 -7.48
CA VAL A 31 2.87 -3.15 -6.14
C VAL A 31 2.86 -4.34 -5.18
N SER A 32 2.27 -5.46 -5.58
CA SER A 32 2.22 -6.66 -4.76
C SER A 32 3.63 -7.15 -4.41
N ARG A 33 4.52 -7.21 -5.40
CA ARG A 33 5.92 -7.60 -5.17
C ARG A 33 6.63 -6.65 -4.22
N ARG A 34 6.44 -5.35 -4.40
CA ARG A 34 7.08 -4.34 -3.57
C ARG A 34 6.61 -4.46 -2.13
N ILE A 35 5.33 -4.70 -1.89
CA ILE A 35 4.82 -4.91 -0.52
C ILE A 35 5.50 -6.11 0.13
N THR A 36 5.64 -7.22 -0.61
CA THR A 36 6.37 -8.38 -0.10
C THR A 36 7.81 -8.04 0.25
N GLN A 37 8.49 -7.28 -0.61
CA GLN A 37 9.88 -6.88 -0.39
C GLN A 37 10.04 -5.98 0.82
N ILE A 38 9.25 -4.92 0.93
CA ILE A 38 9.40 -3.95 2.03
C ILE A 38 8.98 -4.51 3.38
N THR A 39 8.17 -5.56 3.38
CA THR A 39 7.79 -6.28 4.62
C THR A 39 8.68 -7.50 4.86
N ARG A 40 9.73 -7.68 4.06
CA ARG A 40 10.67 -8.79 4.16
C ARG A 40 9.98 -10.16 4.14
N GLY A 41 8.97 -10.29 3.29
CA GLY A 41 8.20 -11.51 3.12
C GLY A 41 7.15 -11.75 4.19
N ALA A 42 7.01 -10.85 5.17
CA ALA A 42 6.05 -11.03 6.25
C ALA A 42 4.61 -10.87 5.81
N PHE A 43 4.38 -10.11 4.74
CA PHE A 43 3.03 -9.87 4.26
C PHE A 43 2.95 -10.01 2.75
N ARG A 44 1.99 -10.81 2.29
CA ARG A 44 1.67 -10.98 0.87
C ARG A 44 0.23 -10.59 0.68
N VAL A 45 0.00 -9.59 -0.16
CA VAL A 45 -1.35 -9.11 -0.42
C VAL A 45 -1.95 -9.88 -1.60
N SER A 46 -3.20 -10.30 -1.46
CA SER A 46 -3.92 -10.89 -2.59
C SER A 46 -4.38 -9.78 -3.55
N PHE A 47 -4.56 -10.12 -4.81
CA PHE A 47 -5.09 -9.16 -5.77
C PHE A 47 -6.52 -8.76 -5.44
N GLY A 48 -7.30 -9.67 -4.82
CA GLY A 48 -8.64 -9.37 -4.36
C GLY A 48 -8.70 -8.26 -3.31
N SER A 49 -7.62 -8.07 -2.54
CA SER A 49 -7.50 -6.97 -1.57
C SER A 49 -6.81 -5.76 -2.18
N LEU A 50 -5.83 -5.99 -3.03
CA LEU A 50 -4.98 -4.92 -3.59
C LEU A 50 -5.76 -4.01 -4.53
N PHE A 51 -6.48 -4.59 -5.52
CA PHE A 51 -7.14 -3.78 -6.54
C PHE A 51 -8.25 -2.89 -5.98
N PRO A 52 -9.09 -3.34 -5.03
CA PRO A 52 -10.01 -2.42 -4.38
C PRO A 52 -9.32 -1.27 -3.65
N SER A 53 -8.17 -1.52 -3.02
CA SER A 53 -7.37 -0.48 -2.37
C SER A 53 -6.88 0.55 -3.39
N LEU A 54 -6.28 0.09 -4.49
CA LEU A 54 -5.83 0.98 -5.57
C LEU A 54 -6.98 1.79 -6.16
N HIS A 55 -8.14 1.16 -6.34
CA HIS A 55 -9.32 1.84 -6.88
C HIS A 55 -9.79 2.96 -5.95
N ARG A 56 -9.85 2.69 -4.64
CA ARG A 56 -10.22 3.73 -3.66
C ARG A 56 -9.24 4.88 -3.67
N MET A 57 -7.95 4.59 -3.77
CA MET A 57 -6.91 5.61 -3.80
C MET A 57 -6.98 6.46 -5.05
N GLU A 58 -7.32 5.85 -6.18
CA GLU A 58 -7.52 6.58 -7.41
C GLU A 58 -8.73 7.52 -7.30
N GLU A 59 -9.82 7.05 -6.72
CA GLU A 59 -11.01 7.87 -6.48
C GLU A 59 -10.72 9.05 -5.56
N LYS A 60 -9.86 8.86 -4.57
CA LYS A 60 -9.48 9.92 -3.62
C LYS A 60 -8.42 10.87 -4.19
N GLY A 61 -7.89 10.56 -5.35
CA GLY A 61 -6.85 11.39 -5.96
C GLY A 61 -5.47 11.20 -5.35
N TRP A 62 -5.25 10.15 -4.57
CA TRP A 62 -3.94 9.84 -3.98
C TRP A 62 -3.01 9.16 -4.97
N VAL A 63 -3.58 8.46 -5.94
CA VAL A 63 -2.82 7.87 -7.04
C VAL A 63 -3.52 8.24 -8.34
N GLU A 64 -2.72 8.31 -9.39
CA GLU A 64 -3.25 8.41 -10.74
C GLU A 64 -2.69 7.25 -11.54
N ALA A 65 -3.44 6.85 -12.55
CA ALA A 65 -3.10 5.69 -13.35
C ALA A 65 -2.90 6.08 -14.80
N GLU A 66 -1.98 5.38 -15.44
CA GLU A 66 -1.79 5.51 -16.88
C GLU A 66 -1.51 4.14 -17.49
N TRP A 67 -1.92 3.98 -18.74
CA TRP A 67 -1.66 2.75 -19.47
C TRP A 67 -0.32 2.87 -20.17
N ARG A 68 0.52 1.85 -20.00
CA ARG A 68 1.83 1.76 -20.66
C ARG A 68 1.95 0.41 -21.35
N SER A 69 2.67 0.40 -22.46
CA SER A 69 3.04 -0.84 -23.13
C SER A 69 4.27 -1.43 -22.46
N SER A 70 4.21 -2.71 -22.14
CA SER A 70 5.38 -3.44 -21.65
C SER A 70 6.23 -3.90 -22.84
N ASP A 71 7.38 -4.50 -22.54
CA ASP A 71 8.31 -5.03 -23.56
C ASP A 71 7.68 -6.08 -24.46
N ASN A 72 6.57 -6.70 -24.02
CA ASN A 72 5.84 -7.71 -24.79
C ASN A 72 4.63 -7.14 -25.52
N ASN A 73 4.58 -5.83 -25.75
CA ASN A 73 3.43 -5.14 -26.34
C ASN A 73 2.13 -5.31 -25.56
N ARG A 74 2.20 -5.73 -24.31
CA ARG A 74 1.03 -5.82 -23.44
C ARG A 74 0.83 -4.49 -22.74
N ARG A 75 -0.41 -4.01 -22.73
CA ARG A 75 -0.75 -2.80 -22.00
C ARG A 75 -0.98 -3.15 -20.56
N SER A 76 -0.34 -2.41 -19.67
CA SER A 76 -0.53 -2.54 -18.24
C SER A 76 -0.87 -1.19 -17.65
N LYS A 77 -1.73 -1.22 -16.64
CA LYS A 77 -2.12 -0.02 -15.92
C LYS A 77 -1.10 0.24 -14.82
N TYR A 78 -0.40 1.37 -14.92
CA TYR A 78 0.59 1.79 -13.94
C TYR A 78 0.00 2.85 -13.03
N TYR A 79 0.31 2.75 -11.76
CA TYR A 79 -0.15 3.67 -10.72
C TYR A 79 1.03 4.46 -10.20
N LYS A 80 0.83 5.74 -9.93
CA LYS A 80 1.85 6.58 -9.29
C LYS A 80 1.21 7.49 -8.25
N LEU A 81 1.99 7.85 -7.23
CA LEU A 81 1.51 8.79 -6.21
C LEU A 81 1.36 10.17 -6.81
N THR A 82 0.26 10.82 -6.44
CA THR A 82 0.09 12.26 -6.67
C THR A 82 0.71 13.02 -5.51
N SER A 83 0.74 14.35 -5.61
CA SER A 83 1.12 15.22 -4.51
C SER A 83 0.26 14.95 -3.28
N ALA A 84 -1.06 14.81 -3.48
CA ALA A 84 -1.98 14.47 -2.40
C ALA A 84 -1.67 13.09 -1.78
N GLY A 85 -1.29 12.12 -2.62
CA GLY A 85 -0.89 10.79 -2.14
C GLY A 85 0.37 10.83 -1.28
N ARG A 86 1.34 11.66 -1.63
CA ARG A 86 2.55 11.82 -0.82
C ARG A 86 2.25 12.45 0.54
N THR A 87 1.37 13.42 0.57
CA THR A 87 0.90 14.03 1.82
C THR A 87 0.19 12.99 2.68
N GLN A 88 -0.67 12.19 2.06
CA GLN A 88 -1.40 11.14 2.75
C GLN A 88 -0.46 10.07 3.33
N LEU A 89 0.57 9.68 2.57
CA LEU A 89 1.57 8.73 3.04
C LEU A 89 2.24 9.24 4.33
N LYS A 90 2.64 10.51 4.36
CA LYS A 90 3.27 11.10 5.53
C LYS A 90 2.33 11.11 6.74
N ALA A 91 1.06 11.46 6.51
CA ALA A 91 0.07 11.49 7.58
C ALA A 91 -0.17 10.10 8.16
N GLU A 92 -0.33 9.10 7.32
CA GLU A 92 -0.56 7.73 7.77
C GLU A 92 0.66 7.13 8.45
N ALA A 93 1.86 7.44 7.97
CA ALA A 93 3.09 6.97 8.61
C ALA A 93 3.24 7.55 10.02
N ARG A 94 2.92 8.83 10.21
CA ARG A 94 2.94 9.44 11.55
C ARG A 94 1.92 8.79 12.48
N GLN A 95 0.72 8.57 11.98
CA GLN A 95 -0.34 7.93 12.73
C GLN A 95 0.05 6.53 13.16
N TRP A 96 0.62 5.76 12.24
CA TRP A 96 1.11 4.42 12.53
C TRP A 96 2.21 4.43 13.59
N ASN A 97 3.15 5.36 13.50
CA ASN A 97 4.23 5.47 14.49
C ASN A 97 3.69 5.77 15.88
N GLN A 98 2.63 6.58 15.99
CA GLN A 98 1.97 6.84 17.27
C GLN A 98 1.32 5.58 17.81
N VAL A 99 0.62 4.83 16.98
CA VAL A 99 -0.01 3.57 17.37
C VAL A 99 1.05 2.60 17.91
N VAL A 100 2.17 2.47 17.20
CA VAL A 100 3.27 1.59 17.63
C VAL A 100 3.80 2.00 19.01
N LYS A 101 3.98 3.29 19.25
CA LYS A 101 4.44 3.79 20.55
C LYS A 101 3.46 3.47 21.67
N ILE A 102 2.18 3.71 21.43
CA ILE A 102 1.13 3.45 22.41
C ILE A 102 1.06 1.95 22.72
N MET A 103 1.03 1.12 21.71
CA MET A 103 0.93 -0.31 21.89
C MET A 103 2.17 -0.90 22.57
N THR A 104 3.35 -0.41 22.18
CA THR A 104 4.60 -0.85 22.77
C THR A 104 4.63 -0.52 24.28
N ALA A 105 4.20 0.70 24.64
CA ALA A 105 4.13 1.09 26.04
C ALA A 105 3.15 0.22 26.83
N ALA A 106 1.97 -0.03 26.24
CA ALA A 106 0.94 -0.84 26.88
C ALA A 106 1.44 -2.27 27.13
N VAL A 107 2.06 -2.88 26.13
CA VAL A 107 2.57 -4.26 26.24
C VAL A 107 3.71 -4.36 27.26
N ARG A 108 4.60 -3.36 27.26
CA ARG A 108 5.74 -3.36 28.20
C ARG A 108 5.34 -3.16 29.67
N SER A 109 4.19 -2.57 29.91
CA SER A 109 3.72 -2.36 31.27
C SER A 109 3.20 -3.65 31.93
N MET A 110 3.07 -4.72 31.16
CA MET A 110 2.56 -6.01 31.65
C MET A 110 3.60 -6.82 32.45
#